data_23b61013c4bd452e90c882f18377be75
#
_entry.id   23b61013c4bd452e90c882f18377be75
#
_cell.length_a   1.000
_cell.length_b   1.000
_cell.length_c   1.000
_cell.angle_alpha   90.00
_cell.angle_beta   90.00
_cell.angle_gamma   90.00
#
_symmetry.space_group_name_H-M   'P 1'
#
loop_
_entity.id
_entity.type
_entity.pdbx_description
1 polymer ?
#
loop_
_entity_poly.entity_id
_entity_poly.type
_entity_poly.pdbx_seq_one_letter_code
_entity_poly.pdbx_strand_id
1 'polypeptide(L)'
;HFEIHNQTNDGLRSFYSIPYSQNGDNETPVFFEVLTEGNDFALLCREYISTFYRNMGTKGVIGMNPSNGPKTKTEYRLAFNYYFLKNGGIEKYSLNKRDLFTMLQGYDDEISLFMRKNNLEHDKRGDLLRITAYYNELHN
;
A
#
# COMPACT_ATOMS: atom_id res chain seq x y z
N HIS A 1 12.36 12.80 11.56
CA HIS A 1 12.36 12.03 10.32
C HIS A 1 13.13 12.75 9.22
N PHE A 2 13.67 11.98 8.29
CA PHE A 2 14.43 12.51 7.16
C PHE A 2 13.59 12.40 5.89
N GLU A 3 13.60 13.46 5.10
CA GLU A 3 12.97 13.47 3.81
C GLU A 3 14.03 13.27 2.73
N ILE A 4 13.81 12.27 1.86
CA ILE A 4 14.70 11.96 0.75
C ILE A 4 13.93 12.13 -0.56
N HIS A 5 14.47 12.94 -1.46
CA HIS A 5 13.87 13.17 -2.76
C HIS A 5 14.67 12.42 -3.83
N ASN A 6 14.01 11.51 -4.52
CA ASN A 6 14.59 10.81 -5.66
C ASN A 6 13.84 11.18 -6.93
N GLN A 7 14.59 11.62 -7.93
CA GLN A 7 14.03 11.93 -9.23
C GLN A 7 14.06 10.65 -10.10
N THR A 8 12.89 10.26 -10.58
CA THR A 8 12.74 9.13 -11.49
C THR A 8 12.14 9.61 -12.81
N ASN A 9 12.05 8.72 -13.79
CA ASN A 9 11.39 9.04 -15.05
C ASN A 9 9.91 9.42 -14.89
N ASP A 10 9.32 9.05 -13.75
CA ASP A 10 7.93 9.34 -13.42
C ASP A 10 7.76 10.63 -12.59
N GLY A 11 8.83 11.40 -12.42
CA GLY A 11 8.82 12.63 -11.66
C GLY A 11 9.52 12.51 -10.31
N LEU A 12 9.30 13.48 -9.45
CA LEU A 12 9.90 13.53 -8.13
C LEU A 12 9.15 12.62 -7.16
N ARG A 13 9.86 11.67 -6.56
CA ARG A 13 9.33 10.81 -5.49
C ARG A 13 9.91 11.26 -4.16
N SER A 14 9.05 11.43 -3.16
CA SER A 14 9.47 11.83 -1.82
C SER A 14 9.37 10.66 -0.87
N PHE A 15 10.38 10.49 -0.02
CA PHE A 15 10.44 9.42 0.96
C PHE A 15 10.69 9.99 2.34
N TYR A 16 9.99 9.46 3.33
CA TYR A 16 10.25 9.73 4.73
C TYR A 16 10.92 8.53 5.38
N SER A 17 11.94 8.79 6.17
CA SER A 17 12.53 7.78 7.06
C SER A 17 11.92 7.96 8.43
N ILE A 18 11.14 6.99 8.87
CA ILE A 18 10.40 7.09 10.12
C ILE A 18 10.65 5.82 10.94
N PRO A 19 10.96 5.96 12.24
CA PRO A 19 11.02 4.78 13.12
C PRO A 19 9.66 4.09 13.17
N TYR A 20 9.65 2.80 12.91
CA TYR A 20 8.41 2.03 12.85
C TYR A 20 8.66 0.59 13.31
N SER A 21 7.79 0.07 14.15
CA SER A 21 7.83 -1.30 14.60
C SER A 21 6.84 -2.14 13.80
N GLN A 22 7.35 -3.13 13.07
CA GLN A 22 6.50 -4.01 12.27
C GLN A 22 5.88 -5.13 13.09
N ASN A 23 6.58 -5.58 14.14
CA ASN A 23 6.20 -6.76 14.91
C ASN A 23 6.01 -6.48 16.41
N GLY A 24 5.89 -5.21 16.79
CA GLY A 24 5.78 -4.84 18.18
C GLY A 24 7.12 -4.85 18.95
N ASP A 25 8.20 -5.15 18.26
CA ASP A 25 9.56 -5.13 18.82
C ASP A 25 10.19 -3.74 18.71
N ASN A 26 11.50 -3.65 18.66
CA ASN A 26 12.20 -2.37 18.56
C ASN A 26 11.85 -1.63 17.29
N GLU A 27 11.62 -0.33 17.40
CA GLU A 27 11.42 0.53 16.26
C GLU A 27 12.72 0.68 15.47
N THR A 28 12.63 0.45 14.16
CA THR A 28 13.75 0.66 13.23
C THR A 28 13.36 1.68 12.17
N PRO A 29 14.32 2.46 11.64
CA PRO A 29 14.02 3.37 10.56
C PRO A 29 13.51 2.63 9.33
N VAL A 30 12.36 3.05 8.81
CA VAL A 30 11.73 2.49 7.61
C VAL A 30 11.51 3.62 6.63
N PHE A 31 11.78 3.37 5.35
CA PHE A 31 11.55 4.35 4.30
C PHE A 31 10.16 4.17 3.72
N PHE A 32 9.37 5.24 3.79
CA PHE A 32 8.03 5.28 3.22
C PHE A 32 8.01 6.27 2.07
N GLU A 33 7.43 5.87 0.95
CA GLU A 33 7.15 6.81 -0.14
C GLU A 33 5.91 7.62 0.22
N VAL A 34 5.99 8.94 0.05
CA VAL A 34 4.86 9.83 0.29
C VAL A 34 4.03 9.91 -0.97
N LEU A 35 2.82 9.39 -0.95
CA LEU A 35 1.90 9.44 -2.09
C LEU A 35 1.10 10.73 -2.10
N THR A 36 0.52 11.10 -0.97
CA THR A 36 -0.15 12.39 -0.79
C THR A 36 0.19 12.95 0.57
N GLU A 37 0.22 14.27 0.68
CA GLU A 37 0.50 14.94 1.93
C GLU A 37 -0.38 16.18 2.07
N GLY A 38 -1.03 16.32 3.21
CA GLY A 38 -1.77 17.51 3.62
C GLY A 38 -1.17 18.07 4.91
N ASN A 39 -1.88 18.99 5.55
CA ASN A 39 -1.38 19.62 6.78
C ASN A 39 -1.28 18.64 7.95
N ASP A 40 -2.25 17.76 8.11
CA ASP A 40 -2.33 16.82 9.24
C ASP A 40 -2.33 15.37 8.83
N PHE A 41 -2.36 15.08 7.53
CA PHE A 41 -2.61 13.73 7.05
C PHE A 41 -1.77 13.44 5.83
N ALA A 42 -1.13 12.29 5.81
CA ALA A 42 -0.37 11.82 4.66
C ALA A 42 -0.69 10.36 4.37
N LEU A 43 -0.70 10.01 3.09
CA LEU A 43 -0.75 8.64 2.63
C LEU A 43 0.66 8.22 2.27
N LEU A 44 1.12 7.17 2.91
CA LEU A 44 2.44 6.60 2.71
C LEU A 44 2.33 5.23 2.09
N CYS A 45 3.37 4.84 1.36
CA CYS A 45 3.45 3.54 0.71
C CYS A 45 4.82 2.92 0.96
N ARG A 46 4.81 1.61 1.16
CA ARG A 46 6.04 0.83 1.24
C ARG A 46 5.95 -0.31 0.24
N GLU A 47 6.90 -0.34 -0.68
CA GLU A 47 7.04 -1.44 -1.63
C GLU A 47 7.76 -2.61 -0.98
N TYR A 48 7.33 -3.81 -1.30
CA TYR A 48 8.02 -5.02 -0.88
C TYR A 48 7.85 -6.10 -1.95
N ILE A 49 8.75 -7.09 -1.91
CA ILE A 49 8.68 -8.23 -2.80
C ILE A 49 7.90 -9.34 -2.11
N SER A 50 6.79 -9.72 -2.71
CA SER A 50 5.99 -10.84 -2.25
C SER A 50 6.38 -12.10 -3.00
N THR A 51 6.54 -13.19 -2.26
CA THR A 51 6.92 -14.49 -2.81
C THR A 51 5.71 -15.38 -2.87
N PHE A 52 5.44 -15.91 -4.06
CA PHE A 52 4.36 -16.86 -4.28
C PHE A 52 4.96 -18.21 -4.66
N TYR A 53 4.46 -19.27 -4.06
CA TYR A 53 4.78 -20.64 -4.42
C TYR A 53 3.65 -21.19 -5.27
N ARG A 54 3.92 -21.35 -6.56
CA ARG A 54 2.96 -21.94 -7.46
C ARG A 54 3.25 -23.43 -7.58
N ASN A 55 2.30 -24.26 -7.16
CA ASN A 55 2.40 -25.67 -7.39
C ASN A 55 2.11 -25.95 -8.87
N MET A 56 3.14 -26.38 -9.60
CA MET A 56 3.06 -26.67 -11.04
C MET A 56 2.38 -28.01 -11.32
N GLY A 57 1.67 -28.59 -10.38
CA GLY A 57 0.87 -29.79 -10.47
C GLY A 57 1.19 -30.76 -11.61
N THR A 58 1.08 -32.03 -11.30
CA THR A 58 1.24 -33.10 -12.30
C THR A 58 -0.06 -33.41 -13.05
N LYS A 59 -1.03 -32.52 -12.99
CA LYS A 59 -2.32 -32.73 -13.60
C LYS A 59 -2.22 -32.90 -15.10
N GLY A 60 -2.57 -34.08 -15.58
CA GLY A 60 -2.52 -34.41 -17.00
C GLY A 60 -1.21 -35.00 -17.47
N VAL A 61 -0.23 -35.19 -16.60
CA VAL A 61 1.05 -35.79 -16.97
C VAL A 61 1.04 -37.25 -16.55
N ILE A 62 0.59 -38.11 -17.45
CA ILE A 62 0.62 -39.55 -17.24
C ILE A 62 1.98 -40.08 -17.71
N GLY A 63 2.63 -40.87 -16.87
CA GLY A 63 3.91 -41.49 -17.22
C GLY A 63 5.12 -40.66 -16.90
N MET A 64 5.00 -39.63 -16.09
CA MET A 64 6.15 -38.89 -15.58
C MET A 64 7.02 -39.77 -14.68
N ASN A 65 8.32 -39.58 -14.84
CA ASN A 65 9.28 -40.26 -13.96
C ASN A 65 8.99 -39.88 -12.49
N PRO A 66 8.81 -40.87 -11.60
CA PRO A 66 8.51 -40.60 -10.20
C PRO A 66 9.54 -39.76 -9.47
N SER A 67 10.77 -39.66 -10.01
CA SER A 67 11.81 -38.80 -9.45
C SER A 67 11.56 -37.31 -9.71
N ASN A 68 10.63 -36.98 -10.60
CA ASN A 68 10.24 -35.60 -10.89
C ASN A 68 8.94 -35.24 -10.18
N GLY A 69 8.94 -35.27 -8.85
CA GLY A 69 7.76 -34.93 -8.06
C GLY A 69 7.17 -33.55 -8.40
N PRO A 70 6.11 -33.12 -7.74
CA PRO A 70 5.46 -31.84 -8.04
C PRO A 70 6.48 -30.72 -7.99
N LYS A 71 6.63 -30.02 -9.10
CA LYS A 71 7.54 -28.88 -9.20
C LYS A 71 6.86 -27.65 -8.63
N THR A 72 7.49 -27.04 -7.65
CA THR A 72 7.06 -25.75 -7.10
C THR A 72 7.85 -24.66 -7.79
N LYS A 73 7.15 -23.74 -8.42
CA LYS A 73 7.75 -22.55 -9.01
C LYS A 73 7.62 -21.40 -8.05
N THR A 74 8.74 -20.74 -7.75
CA THR A 74 8.73 -19.52 -6.95
C THR A 74 8.57 -18.33 -7.87
N GLU A 75 7.55 -17.53 -7.62
CA GLU A 75 7.30 -16.28 -8.33
C GLU A 75 7.47 -15.10 -7.37
N TYR A 76 8.10 -14.03 -7.87
CA TYR A 76 8.30 -12.78 -7.14
C TYR A 76 7.41 -11.71 -7.75
N ARG A 77 6.64 -11.01 -6.91
CA ARG A 77 5.80 -9.91 -7.33
C ARG A 77 6.04 -8.71 -6.47
N LEU A 78 6.05 -7.54 -7.09
CA LEU A 78 6.08 -6.29 -6.37
C LEU A 78 4.72 -6.05 -5.72
N ALA A 79 4.74 -5.81 -4.43
CA ALA A 79 3.54 -5.55 -3.65
C ALA A 79 3.69 -4.26 -2.84
N PHE A 80 2.58 -3.74 -2.38
CA PHE A 80 2.54 -2.45 -1.69
C PHE A 80 1.73 -2.57 -0.41
N ASN A 81 2.24 -1.99 0.67
CA ASN A 81 1.48 -1.71 1.87
C ASN A 81 1.28 -0.20 1.96
N TYR A 82 0.10 0.21 2.41
CA TYR A 82 -0.24 1.61 2.59
C TYR A 82 -0.35 1.93 4.06
N TYR A 83 0.03 3.15 4.41
CA TYR A 83 0.03 3.63 5.79
C TYR A 83 -0.52 5.03 5.82
N PHE A 84 -1.25 5.34 6.89
CA PHE A 84 -1.73 6.69 7.14
C PHE A 84 -0.89 7.32 8.24
N LEU A 85 -0.35 8.50 7.95
CA LEU A 85 0.31 9.33 8.95
C LEU A 85 -0.67 10.41 9.37
N LYS A 86 -1.09 10.38 10.63
CA LYS A 86 -2.05 11.31 11.18
C LYS A 86 -1.65 11.65 12.60
N ASN A 87 -1.59 12.95 12.92
CA ASN A 87 -1.24 13.44 14.25
C ASN A 87 0.06 12.84 14.81
N GLY A 88 1.05 12.63 13.95
CA GLY A 88 2.33 12.07 14.32
C GLY A 88 2.35 10.55 14.49
N GLY A 89 1.22 9.88 14.35
CA GLY A 89 1.13 8.42 14.41
C GLY A 89 0.99 7.80 13.03
N ILE A 90 1.57 6.62 12.88
CA ILE A 90 1.48 5.84 11.63
C ILE A 90 0.60 4.64 11.88
N GLU A 91 -0.38 4.44 11.00
CA GLU A 91 -1.27 3.29 11.05
C GLU A 91 -1.29 2.60 9.70
N LYS A 92 -1.08 1.29 9.69
CA LYS A 92 -1.15 0.50 8.46
C LYS A 92 -2.59 0.40 7.99
N TYR A 93 -2.80 0.63 6.69
CA TYR A 93 -4.13 0.46 6.11
C TYR A 93 -4.48 -1.02 5.99
N SER A 94 -5.61 -1.39 6.57
CA SER A 94 -6.11 -2.77 6.57
C SER A 94 -6.67 -3.22 5.22
N LEU A 95 -6.80 -2.31 4.25
CA LEU A 95 -7.51 -2.50 2.98
C LEU A 95 -9.01 -2.72 3.17
N ASN A 96 -9.54 -2.35 4.32
CA ASN A 96 -10.96 -2.41 4.62
C ASN A 96 -11.57 -1.02 4.42
N LYS A 97 -12.61 -0.93 3.62
CA LYS A 97 -13.28 0.33 3.29
C LYS A 97 -13.80 1.06 4.53
N ARG A 98 -14.30 0.32 5.50
CA ARG A 98 -14.78 0.88 6.77
C ARG A 98 -13.65 1.61 7.52
N ASP A 99 -12.48 0.99 7.56
CA ASP A 99 -11.32 1.59 8.23
C ASP A 99 -10.84 2.85 7.50
N LEU A 100 -10.93 2.85 6.17
CA LEU A 100 -10.63 4.05 5.39
C LEU A 100 -11.54 5.21 5.80
N PHE A 101 -12.85 4.97 5.87
CA PHE A 101 -13.80 6.02 6.26
C PHE A 101 -13.63 6.46 7.71
N THR A 102 -13.23 5.54 8.59
CA THR A 102 -12.87 5.91 9.96
C THR A 102 -11.67 6.84 9.99
N MET A 103 -10.67 6.56 9.15
CA MET A 103 -9.47 7.39 9.06
C MET A 103 -9.77 8.76 8.43
N LEU A 104 -10.63 8.81 7.42
CA LEU A 104 -11.03 10.04 6.72
C LEU A 104 -12.29 10.67 7.32
N GLN A 105 -12.37 10.65 8.62
CA GLN A 105 -13.52 11.05 9.41
C GLN A 105 -14.00 12.47 9.11
N GLY A 106 -15.31 12.64 9.00
CA GLY A 106 -15.96 13.94 8.82
C GLY A 106 -16.37 14.27 7.40
N TYR A 107 -15.98 13.48 6.40
CA TYR A 107 -16.25 13.74 4.98
C TYR A 107 -16.81 12.52 4.26
N ASP A 108 -17.49 11.64 4.96
CA ASP A 108 -17.94 10.35 4.43
C ASP A 108 -18.81 10.50 3.18
N ASP A 109 -19.75 11.44 3.20
CA ASP A 109 -20.67 11.63 2.08
C ASP A 109 -19.96 12.19 0.86
N GLU A 110 -19.08 13.16 1.06
CA GLU A 110 -18.31 13.80 -0.02
C GLU A 110 -17.36 12.79 -0.65
N ILE A 111 -16.68 11.99 0.16
CA ILE A 111 -15.73 10.99 -0.32
C ILE A 111 -16.46 9.86 -1.03
N SER A 112 -17.58 9.38 -0.49
CA SER A 112 -18.40 8.36 -1.15
C SER A 112 -18.89 8.81 -2.51
N LEU A 113 -19.34 10.05 -2.61
CA LEU A 113 -19.79 10.63 -3.87
C LEU A 113 -18.64 10.74 -4.87
N PHE A 114 -17.48 11.21 -4.42
CA PHE A 114 -16.28 11.34 -5.24
C PHE A 114 -15.84 9.98 -5.78
N MET A 115 -15.80 8.96 -4.94
CA MET A 115 -15.44 7.60 -5.33
C MET A 115 -16.40 7.05 -6.38
N ARG A 116 -17.69 7.25 -6.19
CA ARG A 116 -18.72 6.76 -7.10
C ARG A 116 -18.66 7.46 -8.45
N LYS A 117 -18.53 8.78 -8.45
CA LYS A 117 -18.44 9.59 -9.66
C LYS A 117 -17.24 9.24 -10.52
N ASN A 118 -16.12 8.90 -9.89
CA ASN A 118 -14.87 8.63 -10.58
C ASN A 118 -14.57 7.13 -10.67
N ASN A 119 -15.49 6.30 -10.21
CA ASN A 119 -15.35 4.84 -10.21
C ASN A 119 -14.04 4.37 -9.55
N LEU A 120 -13.78 4.88 -8.34
CA LEU A 120 -12.55 4.62 -7.62
C LEU A 120 -12.71 3.44 -6.66
N GLU A 121 -11.65 2.64 -6.56
CA GLU A 121 -11.56 1.53 -5.61
C GLU A 121 -10.63 1.92 -4.45
N HIS A 122 -11.06 1.63 -3.23
CA HIS A 122 -10.37 2.06 -2.01
C HIS A 122 -9.03 1.36 -1.76
N ASP A 123 -8.78 0.26 -2.43
CA ASP A 123 -7.61 -0.59 -2.20
C ASP A 123 -6.60 -0.57 -3.35
N LYS A 124 -6.83 0.25 -4.37
CA LYS A 124 -5.90 0.42 -5.48
C LYS A 124 -5.05 1.67 -5.29
N ARG A 125 -3.76 1.54 -5.58
CA ARG A 125 -2.77 2.60 -5.35
C ARG A 125 -3.17 3.94 -5.95
N GLY A 126 -3.44 3.99 -7.24
CA GLY A 126 -3.79 5.24 -7.92
C GLY A 126 -5.11 5.83 -7.44
N ASP A 127 -6.08 4.96 -7.17
CA ASP A 127 -7.39 5.38 -6.68
C ASP A 127 -7.32 5.86 -5.24
N LEU A 128 -6.61 5.14 -4.38
CA LEU A 128 -6.41 5.53 -2.99
C LEU A 128 -5.67 6.86 -2.89
N LEU A 129 -4.69 7.08 -3.75
CA LEU A 129 -3.99 8.36 -3.84
C LEU A 129 -4.98 9.49 -4.17
N ARG A 130 -5.85 9.29 -5.13
CA ARG A 130 -6.86 10.30 -5.51
C ARG A 130 -7.86 10.56 -4.40
N ILE A 131 -8.29 9.51 -3.71
CA ILE A 131 -9.21 9.62 -2.58
C ILE A 131 -8.60 10.45 -1.45
N THR A 132 -7.36 10.15 -1.08
CA THR A 132 -6.67 10.87 -0.01
C THR A 132 -6.31 12.30 -0.41
N ALA A 133 -5.97 12.53 -1.67
CA ALA A 133 -5.75 13.89 -2.17
C ALA A 133 -7.02 14.73 -2.08
N TYR A 134 -8.16 14.14 -2.42
CA TYR A 134 -9.45 14.83 -2.29
C TYR A 134 -9.79 15.12 -0.83
N TYR A 135 -9.55 14.16 0.05
CA TYR A 135 -9.72 14.38 1.49
C TYR A 135 -8.88 15.56 1.98
N ASN A 136 -7.61 15.61 1.58
CA ASN A 136 -6.73 16.72 1.96
C ASN A 136 -7.24 18.06 1.43
N GLU A 137 -7.80 18.09 0.23
CA GLU A 137 -8.43 19.26 -0.35
C GLU A 137 -9.60 19.76 0.51
N LEU A 138 -10.44 18.85 0.97
CA LEU A 138 -11.60 19.18 1.81
C LEU A 138 -11.20 19.60 3.22
N HIS A 139 -10.16 18.98 3.75
CA HIS A 139 -9.75 19.13 5.15
C HIS A 139 -8.82 20.33 5.38
N ASN A 140 -8.03 20.69 4.41
CA ASN A 140 -7.05 21.79 4.53
C ASN A 140 -7.69 23.16 4.41
#